data_22177f8e7ad72b9d5e447e7c2fca55fa
#
_entry.id   22177f8e7ad72b9d5e447e7c2fca55fa
#
_cell.length_a   1.000
_cell.length_b   1.000
_cell.length_c   1.000
_cell.angle_alpha   90.00
_cell.angle_beta   90.00
_cell.angle_gamma   90.00
#
_symmetry.space_group_name_H-M   'P 1'
#
loop_
_entity.id
_entity.type
_entity.pdbx_description
1 polymer ?
#
loop_
_entity_poly.entity_id
_entity_poly.type
_entity_poly.pdbx_seq_one_letter_code
_entity_poly.pdbx_strand_id
1 'polypeptide(L)'
;YMRQLLKKYKQRDRERQEQLTSDPLHPVQLPISDEVYILQKYRWLILSNQSNIRYHSDLRMDQHFHVLMNTYDYEDWLFRIDSNLKDFRDLKEQYVLFNSRNGGNPIAARTEIDELIVAYKKSSYEMFRDFANLLEKYKDPIINSFIMVKKVGNGKIYDSRLSNGP
;
A
#
# COMPACT_ATOMS: atom_id res chain seq x y z
N TYR A 1 -6.45 2.62 6.35
CA TYR A 1 -7.27 1.44 6.00
C TYR A 1 -6.63 0.14 6.48
N MET A 2 -5.47 -0.26 5.96
CA MET A 2 -4.79 -1.53 6.33
C MET A 2 -4.61 -1.70 7.84
N ARG A 3 -4.25 -0.63 8.57
CA ARG A 3 -4.16 -0.66 10.04
C ARG A 3 -5.51 -0.89 10.70
N GLN A 4 -6.57 -0.27 10.19
CA GLN A 4 -7.94 -0.44 10.70
C GLN A 4 -8.45 -1.85 10.44
N LEU A 5 -8.21 -2.38 9.23
CA LEU A 5 -8.55 -3.76 8.86
C LEU A 5 -7.88 -4.76 9.80
N LEU A 6 -6.56 -4.64 10.00
CA LEU A 6 -5.83 -5.51 10.93
C LEU A 6 -6.35 -5.37 12.38
N LYS A 7 -6.67 -4.14 12.83
CA LYS A 7 -7.25 -3.91 14.16
C LYS A 7 -8.58 -4.62 14.34
N LYS A 8 -9.45 -4.56 13.31
CA LYS A 8 -10.75 -5.24 13.28
C LYS A 8 -10.60 -6.75 13.47
N TYR A 9 -9.71 -7.40 12.71
CA TYR A 9 -9.52 -8.85 12.81
C TYR A 9 -8.86 -9.26 14.14
N LYS A 10 -7.89 -8.49 14.64
CA LYS A 10 -7.33 -8.73 15.99
C LYS A 10 -8.35 -8.59 17.10
N GLN A 11 -9.29 -7.66 16.98
CA GLN A 11 -10.37 -7.51 17.95
C GLN A 11 -11.28 -8.73 17.92
N ARG A 12 -11.65 -9.25 16.74
CA ARG A 12 -12.43 -10.50 16.59
C ARG A 12 -11.71 -11.69 17.23
N ASP A 13 -10.38 -11.81 17.06
CA ASP A 13 -9.61 -12.88 17.70
C ASP A 13 -9.65 -12.77 19.22
N ARG A 14 -9.56 -11.57 19.78
CA ARG A 14 -9.69 -11.34 21.24
C ARG A 14 -11.08 -11.75 21.75
N GLU A 15 -12.12 -11.28 21.10
CA GLU A 15 -13.50 -11.61 21.46
C GLU A 15 -13.75 -13.14 21.41
N ARG A 16 -13.22 -13.81 20.39
CA ARG A 16 -13.25 -15.28 20.28
C ARG A 16 -12.47 -15.96 21.43
N GLN A 17 -11.29 -15.44 21.77
CA GLN A 17 -10.49 -15.93 22.89
C GLN A 17 -11.26 -15.78 24.21
N GLU A 18 -11.85 -14.62 24.47
CA GLU A 18 -12.61 -14.31 25.68
C GLU A 18 -13.83 -15.24 25.83
N GLN A 19 -14.57 -15.50 24.74
CA GLN A 19 -15.72 -16.41 24.75
C GLN A 19 -15.36 -17.85 25.12
N LEU A 20 -14.18 -18.32 24.72
CA LEU A 20 -13.74 -19.70 24.97
C LEU A 20 -12.96 -19.87 26.27
N THR A 21 -12.47 -18.78 26.87
CA THR A 21 -11.73 -18.80 28.15
C THR A 21 -12.64 -18.56 29.33
N SER A 22 -13.96 -18.78 29.20
CA SER A 22 -14.92 -18.63 30.30
C SER A 22 -14.72 -19.65 31.44
N ASP A 23 -13.90 -20.68 31.26
CA ASP A 23 -13.46 -21.59 32.32
C ASP A 23 -12.07 -21.16 32.84
N PRO A 24 -11.99 -20.56 34.06
CA PRO A 24 -10.70 -20.14 34.67
C PRO A 24 -9.74 -21.29 34.96
N LEU A 25 -10.23 -22.52 35.06
CA LEU A 25 -9.47 -23.70 35.45
C LEU A 25 -8.71 -24.30 34.23
N HIS A 26 -9.19 -24.04 33.02
CA HIS A 26 -8.60 -24.58 31.78
C HIS A 26 -8.49 -23.48 30.70
N PRO A 27 -7.53 -22.53 30.84
CA PRO A 27 -7.36 -21.49 29.84
C PRO A 27 -6.90 -22.10 28.51
N VAL A 28 -7.76 -22.03 27.48
CA VAL A 28 -7.44 -22.44 26.12
C VAL A 28 -6.85 -21.26 25.39
N GLN A 29 -5.59 -21.35 24.98
CA GLN A 29 -4.98 -20.35 24.09
C GLN A 29 -5.24 -20.72 22.64
N LEU A 30 -6.04 -19.92 21.95
CA LEU A 30 -6.29 -20.10 20.53
C LEU A 30 -5.13 -19.58 19.68
N PRO A 31 -4.82 -20.25 18.58
CA PRO A 31 -3.93 -19.68 17.57
C PRO A 31 -4.55 -18.41 16.95
N ILE A 32 -3.71 -17.53 16.44
CA ILE A 32 -4.18 -16.38 15.67
C ILE A 32 -4.96 -16.85 14.43
N SER A 33 -5.98 -16.10 14.04
CA SER A 33 -6.75 -16.43 12.83
C SER A 33 -5.90 -16.27 11.56
N ASP A 34 -6.30 -16.97 10.52
CA ASP A 34 -5.66 -16.94 9.21
C ASP A 34 -5.61 -15.51 8.66
N GLU A 35 -6.69 -14.74 8.84
CA GLU A 35 -6.76 -13.35 8.42
C GLU A 35 -5.76 -12.47 9.16
N VAL A 36 -5.62 -12.64 10.48
CA VAL A 36 -4.62 -11.90 11.26
C VAL A 36 -3.22 -12.28 10.82
N TYR A 37 -2.94 -13.56 10.62
CA TYR A 37 -1.65 -14.05 10.14
C TYR A 37 -1.29 -13.42 8.78
N ILE A 38 -2.18 -13.53 7.79
CA ILE A 38 -1.97 -12.99 6.44
C ILE A 38 -1.78 -11.47 6.47
N LEU A 39 -2.67 -10.74 7.16
CA LEU A 39 -2.58 -9.28 7.26
C LEU A 39 -1.31 -8.80 7.99
N GLN A 40 -0.79 -9.56 8.95
CA GLN A 40 0.44 -9.20 9.64
C GLN A 40 1.68 -9.43 8.79
N LYS A 41 1.75 -10.59 8.16
CA LYS A 41 2.96 -11.07 7.50
C LYS A 41 3.07 -10.59 6.05
N TYR A 42 1.94 -10.49 5.33
CA TYR A 42 1.94 -10.28 3.89
C TYR A 42 1.32 -8.95 3.41
N ARG A 43 0.81 -8.09 4.32
CA ARG A 43 0.29 -6.76 3.93
C ARG A 43 1.23 -5.91 3.07
N TRP A 44 2.53 -6.21 3.10
CA TRP A 44 3.52 -5.50 2.30
C TRP A 44 3.29 -5.70 0.79
N LEU A 45 2.64 -6.80 0.36
CA LEU A 45 2.23 -7.02 -1.03
C LEU A 45 1.28 -5.93 -1.55
N ILE A 46 0.50 -5.32 -0.66
CA ILE A 46 -0.40 -4.21 -1.00
C ILE A 46 0.29 -2.85 -0.83
N LEU A 47 1.12 -2.72 0.21
CA LEU A 47 1.71 -1.43 0.60
C LEU A 47 2.94 -1.06 -0.23
N SER A 48 3.72 -2.03 -0.68
CA SER A 48 4.89 -1.80 -1.52
C SER A 48 4.50 -1.42 -2.95
N ASN A 49 5.36 -0.69 -3.66
CA ASN A 49 5.17 -0.46 -5.08
C ASN A 49 5.24 -1.79 -5.83
N GLN A 50 4.31 -2.04 -6.73
CA GLN A 50 4.20 -3.31 -7.44
C GLN A 50 5.48 -3.64 -8.22
N SER A 51 6.13 -2.64 -8.79
CA SER A 51 7.42 -2.79 -9.48
C SER A 51 8.56 -3.30 -8.59
N ASN A 52 8.46 -3.15 -7.27
CA ASN A 52 9.47 -3.58 -6.30
C ASN A 52 9.17 -4.97 -5.72
N ILE A 53 8.01 -5.54 -6.03
CA ILE A 53 7.62 -6.84 -5.53
C ILE A 53 8.22 -7.91 -6.44
N ARG A 54 9.03 -8.78 -5.85
CA ARG A 54 9.50 -10.00 -6.53
C ARG A 54 8.50 -11.11 -6.26
N TYR A 55 7.70 -11.42 -7.27
CA TYR A 55 6.81 -12.56 -7.20
C TYR A 55 7.60 -13.85 -7.43
N HIS A 56 7.46 -14.79 -6.50
CA HIS A 56 8.04 -16.12 -6.60
C HIS A 56 6.92 -17.12 -6.89
N SER A 57 7.07 -17.86 -7.98
CA SER A 57 6.17 -18.96 -8.33
C SER A 57 6.51 -20.25 -7.57
N ASP A 58 7.72 -20.34 -7.00
CA ASP A 58 8.16 -21.51 -6.25
C ASP A 58 7.28 -21.72 -5.02
N LEU A 59 6.71 -22.90 -4.93
CA LEU A 59 5.89 -23.30 -3.79
C LEU A 59 6.78 -23.62 -2.58
N ARG A 60 6.44 -23.05 -1.44
CA ARG A 60 7.10 -23.30 -0.15
C ARG A 60 6.05 -23.65 0.89
N MET A 61 6.43 -24.56 1.80
CA MET A 61 5.57 -24.93 2.92
C MET A 61 5.33 -23.72 3.82
N ASP A 62 4.10 -23.25 3.92
CA ASP A 62 3.70 -22.27 4.92
C ASP A 62 3.45 -22.98 6.26
N GLN A 63 4.12 -22.52 7.31
CA GLN A 63 4.09 -23.16 8.63
C GLN A 63 2.76 -22.93 9.37
N HIS A 64 1.99 -21.94 8.99
CA HIS A 64 0.69 -21.64 9.60
C HIS A 64 -0.42 -22.48 8.96
N PHE A 65 -0.42 -22.55 7.62
CA PHE A 65 -1.45 -23.28 6.87
C PHE A 65 -1.13 -24.76 6.67
N HIS A 66 0.14 -25.18 6.84
CA HIS A 66 0.64 -26.51 6.52
C HIS A 66 0.36 -26.95 5.07
N VAL A 67 0.40 -25.97 4.15
CA VAL A 67 0.25 -26.19 2.71
C VAL A 67 1.35 -25.48 1.93
N LEU A 68 1.57 -25.93 0.70
CA LEU A 68 2.50 -25.28 -0.21
C LEU A 68 1.88 -24.01 -0.78
N MET A 69 2.54 -22.89 -0.61
CA MET A 69 2.09 -21.57 -1.08
C MET A 69 3.24 -20.78 -1.72
N ASN A 70 2.87 -19.88 -2.60
CA ASN A 70 3.78 -18.93 -3.23
C ASN A 70 3.28 -17.48 -3.02
N THR A 71 3.98 -16.51 -3.60
CA THR A 71 3.65 -15.08 -3.41
C THR A 71 2.25 -14.72 -3.94
N TYR A 72 1.82 -15.35 -5.03
CA TYR A 72 0.49 -15.11 -5.61
C TYR A 72 -0.63 -15.62 -4.70
N ASP A 73 -0.43 -16.78 -4.07
CA ASP A 73 -1.42 -17.35 -3.13
C ASP A 73 -1.65 -16.43 -1.93
N TYR A 74 -0.58 -15.81 -1.38
CA TYR A 74 -0.71 -14.83 -0.29
C TYR A 74 -1.41 -13.55 -0.72
N GLU A 75 -1.17 -13.09 -1.94
CA GLU A 75 -1.87 -11.93 -2.49
C GLU A 75 -3.35 -12.23 -2.68
N ASP A 76 -3.70 -13.39 -3.23
CA ASP A 76 -5.09 -13.83 -3.36
C ASP A 76 -5.80 -13.94 -2.01
N TRP A 77 -5.12 -14.41 -0.97
CA TRP A 77 -5.64 -14.41 0.39
C TRP A 77 -5.97 -13.01 0.88
N LEU A 78 -5.09 -12.02 0.65
CA LEU A 78 -5.36 -10.63 1.02
C LEU A 78 -6.63 -10.11 0.34
N PHE A 79 -6.83 -10.39 -0.94
CA PHE A 79 -8.02 -9.96 -1.68
C PHE A 79 -9.30 -10.70 -1.25
N ARG A 80 -9.19 -11.94 -0.76
CA ARG A 80 -10.32 -12.66 -0.16
C ARG A 80 -10.71 -12.10 1.21
N ILE A 81 -9.73 -11.67 2.01
CA ILE A 81 -10.00 -11.02 3.30
C ILE A 81 -10.77 -9.72 3.10
N ASP A 82 -10.39 -8.94 2.10
CA ASP A 82 -11.09 -7.70 1.74
C ASP A 82 -10.83 -7.35 0.27
N SER A 83 -11.86 -7.49 -0.56
CA SER A 83 -11.80 -7.20 -1.99
C SER A 83 -11.40 -5.75 -2.31
N ASN A 84 -11.67 -4.81 -1.39
CA ASN A 84 -11.28 -3.42 -1.56
C ASN A 84 -9.75 -3.24 -1.62
N LEU A 85 -8.96 -4.19 -1.09
CA LEU A 85 -7.49 -4.11 -1.11
C LEU A 85 -6.94 -4.05 -2.53
N LYS A 86 -7.63 -4.67 -3.50
CA LYS A 86 -7.26 -4.57 -4.91
C LYS A 86 -7.42 -3.15 -5.43
N ASP A 87 -8.57 -2.54 -5.20
CA ASP A 87 -8.85 -1.16 -5.62
C ASP A 87 -7.87 -0.18 -4.95
N PHE A 88 -7.58 -0.39 -3.67
CA PHE A 88 -6.58 0.41 -2.94
C PHE A 88 -5.19 0.33 -3.57
N ARG A 89 -4.77 -0.87 -3.94
CA ARG A 89 -3.50 -1.05 -4.62
C ARG A 89 -3.51 -0.34 -5.96
N ASP A 90 -4.54 -0.54 -6.77
CA ASP A 90 -4.62 0.02 -8.11
C ASP A 90 -4.63 1.55 -8.09
N LEU A 91 -5.38 2.17 -7.17
CA LEU A 91 -5.36 3.62 -6.99
C LEU A 91 -3.98 4.13 -6.51
N LYS A 92 -3.33 3.43 -5.58
CA LYS A 92 -1.97 3.78 -5.14
C LYS A 92 -0.97 3.71 -6.31
N GLU A 93 -1.04 2.64 -7.12
CA GLU A 93 -0.13 2.46 -8.25
C GLU A 93 -0.31 3.54 -9.32
N GLN A 94 -1.50 4.09 -9.52
CA GLN A 94 -1.70 5.24 -10.42
C GLN A 94 -0.81 6.42 -10.01
N TYR A 95 -0.72 6.76 -8.73
CA TYR A 95 0.16 7.82 -8.24
C TYR A 95 1.64 7.47 -8.38
N VAL A 96 2.00 6.22 -8.12
CA VAL A 96 3.39 5.73 -8.31
C VAL A 96 3.80 5.86 -9.78
N LEU A 97 2.93 5.45 -10.71
CA LEU A 97 3.15 5.57 -12.14
C LEU A 97 3.26 7.02 -12.60
N PHE A 98 2.37 7.90 -12.11
CA PHE A 98 2.45 9.34 -12.35
C PHE A 98 3.84 9.89 -11.97
N ASN A 99 4.33 9.55 -10.78
CA ASN A 99 5.65 9.99 -10.33
C ASN A 99 6.80 9.44 -11.18
N SER A 100 6.71 8.21 -11.63
CA SER A 100 7.77 7.56 -12.41
C SER A 100 7.84 8.05 -13.85
N ARG A 101 6.68 8.33 -14.48
CA ARG A 101 6.61 8.76 -15.89
C ARG A 101 7.03 10.19 -16.12
N ASN A 102 6.76 11.06 -15.15
CA ASN A 102 6.91 12.51 -15.34
C ASN A 102 8.27 13.07 -14.89
N GLY A 103 9.26 12.21 -14.61
CA GLY A 103 10.63 12.66 -14.31
C GLY A 103 11.21 13.46 -15.46
N GLY A 104 11.45 14.78 -15.26
CA GLY A 104 11.95 15.67 -16.28
C GLY A 104 10.88 16.26 -17.22
N ASN A 105 9.61 15.98 -17.02
CA ASN A 105 8.51 16.50 -17.86
C ASN A 105 7.41 17.19 -17.05
N PRO A 106 7.63 18.41 -16.57
CA PRO A 106 6.64 19.15 -15.78
C PRO A 106 5.38 19.53 -16.55
N ILE A 107 5.43 19.60 -17.89
CA ILE A 107 4.27 19.91 -18.73
C ILE A 107 3.30 18.73 -18.74
N ALA A 108 3.78 17.53 -18.99
CA ALA A 108 2.96 16.33 -18.94
C ALA A 108 2.44 16.09 -17.50
N ALA A 109 3.29 16.31 -16.50
CA ALA A 109 2.90 16.21 -15.10
C ALA A 109 1.69 17.08 -14.75
N ARG A 110 1.59 18.29 -15.34
CA ARG A 110 0.47 19.22 -15.09
C ARG A 110 -0.86 18.64 -15.59
N THR A 111 -0.87 18.03 -16.75
CA THR A 111 -2.09 17.41 -17.32
C THR A 111 -2.46 16.14 -16.55
N GLU A 112 -1.51 15.24 -16.34
CA GLU A 112 -1.75 13.96 -15.66
C GLU A 112 -2.18 14.12 -14.20
N ILE A 113 -1.67 15.13 -13.47
CA ILE A 113 -2.08 15.38 -12.07
C ILE A 113 -3.54 15.83 -12.00
N ASP A 114 -4.04 16.58 -12.98
CA ASP A 114 -5.44 16.99 -13.03
C ASP A 114 -6.36 15.79 -13.26
N GLU A 115 -5.99 14.89 -14.16
CA GLU A 115 -6.72 13.65 -14.40
C GLU A 115 -6.75 12.78 -13.13
N LEU A 116 -5.62 12.67 -12.44
CA LEU A 116 -5.49 11.91 -11.20
C LEU A 116 -6.34 12.50 -10.06
N ILE A 117 -6.34 13.82 -9.89
CA ILE A 117 -7.19 14.53 -8.92
C ILE A 117 -8.66 14.24 -9.19
N VAL A 118 -9.10 14.33 -10.47
CA VAL A 118 -10.49 14.04 -10.85
C VAL A 118 -10.86 12.58 -10.55
N ALA A 119 -9.98 11.64 -10.87
CA ALA A 119 -10.19 10.21 -10.59
C ALA A 119 -10.32 9.95 -9.10
N TYR A 120 -9.44 10.53 -8.27
CA TYR A 120 -9.46 10.33 -6.82
C TYR A 120 -10.65 11.02 -6.14
N LYS A 121 -11.09 12.20 -6.61
CA LYS A 121 -12.31 12.87 -6.11
C LYS A 121 -13.57 12.03 -6.32
N LYS A 122 -13.60 11.21 -7.38
CA LYS A 122 -14.70 10.27 -7.67
C LYS A 122 -14.61 8.95 -6.90
N SER A 123 -13.52 8.71 -6.18
CA SER A 123 -13.34 7.47 -5.43
C SER A 123 -14.38 7.31 -4.33
N SER A 124 -14.87 6.08 -4.12
CA SER A 124 -15.72 5.73 -2.98
C SER A 124 -14.98 5.81 -1.64
N TYR A 125 -13.65 5.81 -1.67
CA TYR A 125 -12.79 5.80 -0.48
C TYR A 125 -12.43 7.23 -0.04
N GLU A 126 -12.81 7.60 1.17
CA GLU A 126 -12.56 8.93 1.74
C GLU A 126 -11.09 9.32 1.68
N MET A 127 -10.19 8.41 2.06
CA MET A 127 -8.74 8.67 2.06
C MET A 127 -8.19 9.08 0.69
N PHE A 128 -8.76 8.59 -0.43
CA PHE A 128 -8.33 9.02 -1.76
C PHE A 128 -8.93 10.37 -2.15
N ARG A 129 -10.15 10.68 -1.69
CA ARG A 129 -10.72 12.03 -1.83
C ARG A 129 -9.91 13.07 -1.04
N ASP A 130 -9.49 12.73 0.19
CA ASP A 130 -8.60 13.58 0.99
C ASP A 130 -7.24 13.75 0.33
N PHE A 131 -6.69 12.67 -0.23
CA PHE A 131 -5.45 12.75 -0.97
C PHE A 131 -5.57 13.61 -2.24
N ALA A 132 -6.71 13.55 -2.95
CA ALA A 132 -7.00 14.46 -4.08
C ALA A 132 -6.97 15.93 -3.66
N ASN A 133 -7.53 16.26 -2.49
CA ASN A 133 -7.49 17.63 -1.95
C ASN A 133 -6.04 18.06 -1.63
N LEU A 134 -5.21 17.15 -1.12
CA LEU A 134 -3.79 17.42 -0.92
C LEU A 134 -3.04 17.63 -2.24
N LEU A 135 -3.30 16.79 -3.25
CA LEU A 135 -2.71 16.95 -4.58
C LEU A 135 -3.09 18.28 -5.21
N GLU A 136 -4.35 18.70 -5.09
CA GLU A 136 -4.83 19.99 -5.58
C GLU A 136 -4.14 21.16 -4.86
N LYS A 137 -4.05 21.09 -3.54
CA LYS A 137 -3.40 22.13 -2.71
C LYS A 137 -1.91 22.27 -3.04
N TYR A 138 -1.21 21.16 -3.29
CA TYR A 138 0.22 21.15 -3.53
C TYR A 138 0.57 20.89 -5.00
N LYS A 139 -0.36 21.14 -5.93
CA LYS A 139 -0.20 20.86 -7.35
C LYS A 139 1.08 21.48 -7.93
N ASP A 140 1.27 22.79 -7.77
CA ASP A 140 2.44 23.48 -8.32
C ASP A 140 3.77 23.03 -7.71
N PRO A 141 3.92 22.89 -6.38
CA PRO A 141 5.09 22.25 -5.79
C PRO A 141 5.38 20.85 -6.33
N ILE A 142 4.35 20.01 -6.52
CA ILE A 142 4.52 18.67 -7.07
C ILE A 142 5.01 18.74 -8.52
N ILE A 143 4.40 19.59 -9.36
CA ILE A 143 4.82 19.76 -10.76
C ILE A 143 6.26 20.28 -10.83
N ASN A 144 6.61 21.27 -10.01
CA ASN A 144 7.95 21.81 -9.96
C ASN A 144 9.00 20.79 -9.54
N SER A 145 8.62 19.78 -8.73
CA SER A 145 9.52 18.69 -8.36
C SER A 145 9.94 17.81 -9.55
N PHE A 146 9.24 17.87 -10.67
CA PHE A 146 9.63 17.18 -11.92
C PHE A 146 10.64 17.95 -12.77
N ILE A 147 10.94 19.20 -12.44
CA ILE A 147 12.01 19.97 -13.11
C ILE A 147 13.35 19.33 -12.73
N MET A 148 14.11 18.95 -13.76
CA MET A 148 15.45 18.40 -13.55
C MET A 148 16.47 19.54 -13.52
N VAL A 149 17.32 19.51 -12.51
CA VAL A 149 18.43 20.48 -12.33
C VAL A 149 19.74 19.73 -12.19
N LYS A 150 20.80 20.32 -12.70
CA LYS A 150 22.15 19.78 -12.51
C LYS A 150 22.68 20.17 -11.13
N LYS A 151 23.03 19.16 -10.35
CA LYS A 151 23.68 19.33 -9.04
C LYS A 151 25.13 18.86 -9.11
N VAL A 152 25.98 19.48 -8.32
CA VAL A 152 27.39 19.08 -8.16
C VAL A 152 27.52 18.43 -6.78
N GLY A 153 28.04 17.21 -6.74
CA GLY A 153 28.37 16.53 -5.50
C GLY A 153 29.50 15.52 -5.69
N ASN A 154 30.41 15.47 -4.72
CA ASN A 154 31.57 14.59 -4.75
C ASN A 154 32.40 14.71 -6.05
N GLY A 155 32.56 15.96 -6.58
CA GLY A 155 33.28 16.22 -7.81
C GLY A 155 32.60 15.75 -9.11
N LYS A 156 31.35 15.31 -9.06
CA LYS A 156 30.57 14.87 -10.22
C LYS A 156 29.35 15.75 -10.41
N ILE A 157 28.96 15.95 -11.67
CA ILE A 157 27.70 16.58 -12.05
C ILE A 157 26.68 15.49 -12.28
N TYR A 158 25.50 15.62 -11.67
CA TYR A 158 24.39 14.67 -11.84
C TYR A 158 23.05 15.41 -11.96
N ASP A 159 22.11 14.80 -12.68
CA ASP A 159 20.75 15.30 -12.76
C ASP A 159 19.97 14.93 -11.49
N SER A 160 19.24 15.89 -10.96
CA SER A 160 18.39 15.71 -9.78
C SER A 160 17.09 16.47 -9.98
N ARG A 161 15.99 15.96 -9.39
CA ARG A 161 14.75 16.73 -9.32
C ARG A 161 14.96 18.00 -8.49
N LEU A 162 14.30 19.08 -8.90
CA LEU A 162 14.26 20.31 -8.10
C LEU A 162 13.56 19.98 -6.77
N SER A 163 14.29 20.08 -5.67
CA SER A 163 13.66 20.02 -4.35
C SER A 163 13.10 21.41 -4.05
N ASN A 164 11.80 21.51 -3.84
CA ASN A 164 11.24 22.66 -3.16
C ASN A 164 11.82 22.60 -1.73
N GLY A 165 12.92 23.29 -1.49
CA GLY A 165 13.54 23.35 -0.17
C GLY A 165 12.59 23.90 0.89
N PRO A 166 12.97 23.81 2.20
CA PRO A 166 12.14 24.31 3.28
C PRO A 166 11.84 25.78 3.11
#